data_80df3895b1de62a4e0ad082160aeb916
#
_entry.id   80df3895b1de62a4e0ad082160aeb916
#
_cell.length_a   1.000
_cell.length_b   1.000
_cell.length_c   1.000
_cell.angle_alpha   90.00
_cell.angle_beta   90.00
_cell.angle_gamma   90.00
#
_symmetry.space_group_name_H-M   'P 1'
#
loop_
_entity.id
_entity.type
_entity.pdbx_description
1 polymer ?
#
loop_
_entity_poly.entity_id
_entity_poly.type
_entity_poly.pdbx_seq_one_letter_code
_entity_poly.pdbx_strand_id
1 'polypeptide(L)'
;EKSVSSRAGHSLMNNHPMAESRYATARRNTEDLLTILRQGDLEGFIKIAEAEANQLHDLMATSTPSYTLKEPNTVNIINKILGFRKETSLPICYTLDAGPNVHLLYPDFCNDRVKTFIKEELADLCFNNKWIDDKTFDN
;
A
#
# COMPACT_ATOMS: atom_id res chain seq x y z
N GLU A 1 -4.04 -16.84 -5.16
CA GLU A 1 -4.28 -17.45 -3.84
C GLU A 1 -3.14 -17.06 -2.90
N LYS A 2 -3.45 -16.64 -1.69
CA LYS A 2 -2.47 -16.11 -0.74
C LYS A 2 -1.50 -17.20 -0.31
N SER A 3 -0.20 -17.05 -0.60
CA SER A 3 0.82 -18.09 -0.32
C SER A 3 1.14 -18.22 1.19
N VAL A 4 0.93 -17.16 1.97
CA VAL A 4 1.20 -17.11 3.42
C VAL A 4 0.04 -16.42 4.13
N SER A 5 -0.44 -16.99 5.23
CA SER A 5 -1.47 -16.33 6.04
C SER A 5 -0.89 -15.13 6.79
N SER A 6 -1.73 -14.12 7.07
CA SER A 6 -1.33 -12.96 7.88
C SER A 6 -0.78 -13.38 9.26
N ARG A 7 -1.36 -14.41 9.86
CA ARG A 7 -0.91 -14.95 11.16
C ARG A 7 0.51 -15.53 11.06
N ALA A 8 0.81 -16.27 9.99
CA ALA A 8 2.15 -16.80 9.75
C ALA A 8 3.16 -15.67 9.54
N GLY A 9 2.78 -14.66 8.73
CA GLY A 9 3.61 -13.46 8.53
C GLY A 9 3.93 -12.73 9.84
N HIS A 10 2.94 -12.55 10.71
CA HIS A 10 3.14 -11.93 12.04
C HIS A 10 4.07 -12.75 12.94
N SER A 11 3.97 -14.08 12.91
CA SER A 11 4.82 -14.95 13.75
C SER A 11 6.31 -14.86 13.37
N LEU A 12 6.64 -14.51 12.13
CA LEU A 12 8.02 -14.33 11.67
C LEU A 12 8.72 -13.12 12.31
N MET A 13 7.94 -12.16 12.84
CA MET A 13 8.51 -10.99 13.52
C MET A 13 9.10 -11.32 14.88
N ASN A 14 8.66 -12.38 15.54
CA ASN A 14 9.05 -12.70 16.91
C ASN A 14 10.57 -12.84 17.12
N ASN A 15 11.31 -13.29 16.09
CA ASN A 15 12.76 -13.45 16.13
C ASN A 15 13.48 -12.71 14.99
N HIS A 16 12.80 -11.75 14.35
CA HIS A 16 13.42 -10.99 13.28
C HIS A 16 14.38 -9.94 13.84
N PRO A 17 15.65 -9.86 13.38
CA PRO A 17 16.65 -8.94 13.95
C PRO A 17 16.25 -7.46 13.84
N MET A 18 15.37 -7.11 12.91
CA MET A 18 14.88 -5.74 12.73
C MET A 18 13.50 -5.49 13.35
N ALA A 19 12.93 -6.42 14.11
CA ALA A 19 11.58 -6.29 14.65
C ALA A 19 11.42 -5.07 15.57
N GLU A 20 12.35 -4.85 16.51
CA GLU A 20 12.29 -3.70 17.41
C GLU A 20 12.37 -2.36 16.68
N SER A 21 13.28 -2.26 15.71
CA SER A 21 13.40 -1.06 14.88
C SER A 21 12.13 -0.81 14.09
N ARG A 22 11.52 -1.86 13.55
CA ARG A 22 10.23 -1.79 12.84
C ARG A 22 9.10 -1.32 13.75
N TYR A 23 9.00 -1.85 14.95
CA TYR A 23 7.97 -1.44 15.92
C TYR A 23 8.15 0.01 16.36
N ALA A 24 9.38 0.44 16.61
CA ALA A 24 9.67 1.84 16.94
C ALA A 24 9.28 2.80 15.78
N THR A 25 9.58 2.41 14.55
CA THR A 25 9.18 3.16 13.35
C THR A 25 7.66 3.21 13.21
N ALA A 26 6.96 2.10 13.39
CA ALA A 26 5.50 2.05 13.30
C ALA A 26 4.82 2.96 14.33
N ARG A 27 5.34 3.01 15.56
CA ARG A 27 4.82 3.92 16.60
C ARG A 27 4.98 5.38 16.20
N ARG A 28 6.18 5.78 15.76
CA ARG A 28 6.42 7.15 15.28
C ARG A 28 5.52 7.50 14.11
N ASN A 29 5.43 6.61 13.11
CA ASN A 29 4.58 6.83 11.96
C ASN A 29 3.11 6.96 12.33
N THR A 30 2.64 6.24 13.36
CA THR A 30 1.27 6.38 13.87
C THR A 30 1.05 7.76 14.48
N GLU A 31 1.98 8.24 15.30
CA GLU A 31 1.90 9.58 15.90
C GLU A 31 1.94 10.68 14.84
N ASP A 32 2.86 10.57 13.89
CA ASP A 32 2.97 11.50 12.75
C ASP A 32 1.71 11.48 11.89
N LEU A 33 1.14 10.31 11.63
CA LEU A 33 -0.08 10.14 10.85
C LEU A 33 -1.28 10.86 11.49
N LEU A 34 -1.43 10.79 12.81
CA LEU A 34 -2.50 11.51 13.51
C LEU A 34 -2.37 13.03 13.32
N THR A 35 -1.16 13.56 13.35
CA THR A 35 -0.89 14.97 13.11
C THR A 35 -1.17 15.35 11.65
N ILE A 36 -0.68 14.57 10.72
CA ILE A 36 -0.86 14.73 9.26
C ILE A 36 -2.35 14.74 8.90
N LEU A 37 -3.14 13.80 9.44
CA LEU A 37 -4.57 13.73 9.19
C LEU A 37 -5.31 14.96 9.74
N ARG A 38 -4.94 15.45 10.93
CA ARG A 38 -5.53 16.68 11.50
C ARG A 38 -5.21 17.93 10.68
N GLN A 39 -4.06 17.97 10.04
CA GLN A 39 -3.62 19.07 9.20
C GLN A 39 -4.12 18.99 7.75
N GLY A 40 -4.65 17.86 7.32
CA GLY A 40 -5.01 17.59 5.93
C GLY A 40 -3.81 17.53 4.99
N ASP A 41 -2.63 17.13 5.51
CA ASP A 41 -1.39 17.02 4.74
C ASP A 41 -1.39 15.73 3.90
N LEU A 42 -1.88 15.83 2.67
CA LEU A 42 -1.94 14.69 1.75
C LEU A 42 -0.57 14.17 1.34
N GLU A 43 0.42 15.03 1.20
CA GLU A 43 1.78 14.61 0.84
C GLU A 43 2.43 13.80 1.96
N GLY A 44 2.30 14.25 3.20
CA GLY A 44 2.74 13.50 4.38
C GLY A 44 2.02 12.15 4.52
N PHE A 45 0.71 12.11 4.27
CA PHE A 45 -0.06 10.88 4.25
C PHE A 45 0.48 9.87 3.23
N ILE A 46 0.69 10.30 1.99
CA ILE A 46 1.24 9.47 0.91
C ILE A 46 2.58 8.85 1.31
N LYS A 47 3.49 9.67 1.85
CA LYS A 47 4.82 9.20 2.29
C LYS A 47 4.74 8.11 3.34
N ILE A 48 3.91 8.30 4.37
CA ILE A 48 3.77 7.31 5.45
C ILE A 48 3.10 6.04 4.95
N ALA A 49 1.99 6.14 4.21
CA ALA A 49 1.24 4.99 3.72
C ALA A 49 2.11 4.07 2.84
N GLU A 50 2.85 4.64 1.91
CA GLU A 50 3.73 3.89 1.02
C GLU A 50 4.97 3.33 1.74
N ALA A 51 5.56 4.09 2.66
CA ALA A 51 6.69 3.61 3.46
C ALA A 51 6.30 2.42 4.35
N GLU A 52 5.15 2.48 5.02
CA GLU A 52 4.63 1.38 5.85
C GLU A 52 4.39 0.12 5.02
N ALA A 53 3.74 0.24 3.87
CA ALA A 53 3.47 -0.88 2.97
C ALA A 53 4.77 -1.55 2.50
N ASN A 54 5.75 -0.77 2.08
CA ASN A 54 7.02 -1.30 1.58
C ASN A 54 7.86 -1.93 2.69
N GLN A 55 7.96 -1.30 3.86
CA GLN A 55 8.74 -1.84 4.99
C GLN A 55 8.21 -3.20 5.46
N LEU A 56 6.90 -3.39 5.54
CA LEU A 56 6.33 -4.68 5.92
C LEU A 56 6.75 -5.77 4.94
N HIS A 57 6.64 -5.52 3.64
CA HIS A 57 7.02 -6.49 2.61
C HIS A 57 8.52 -6.77 2.58
N ASP A 58 9.35 -5.76 2.80
CA ASP A 58 10.81 -5.91 2.88
C ASP A 58 11.21 -6.77 4.09
N LEU A 59 10.55 -6.58 5.23
CA LEU A 59 10.77 -7.43 6.41
C LEU A 59 10.39 -8.89 6.16
N MET A 60 9.28 -9.13 5.50
CA MET A 60 8.86 -10.50 5.14
C MET A 60 9.84 -11.14 4.15
N ALA A 61 10.37 -10.38 3.21
CA ALA A 61 11.39 -10.85 2.26
C ALA A 61 12.73 -11.18 2.94
N THR A 62 13.07 -10.50 4.04
CA THR A 62 14.31 -10.70 4.81
C THR A 62 14.15 -11.61 6.02
N SER A 63 12.95 -12.15 6.28
CA SER A 63 12.70 -13.11 7.35
C SER A 63 13.27 -14.49 7.06
N THR A 64 13.33 -15.36 8.09
CA THR A 64 13.74 -16.76 7.93
C THR A 64 12.61 -17.68 8.41
N PRO A 65 11.96 -18.43 7.50
CA PRO A 65 12.16 -18.44 6.05
C PRO A 65 11.72 -17.12 5.38
N SER A 66 12.31 -16.82 4.22
CA SER A 66 11.97 -15.62 3.44
C SER A 66 10.61 -15.79 2.72
N TYR A 67 9.81 -14.72 2.69
CA TYR A 67 8.55 -14.69 1.97
C TYR A 67 8.44 -13.44 1.10
N THR A 68 8.07 -13.64 -0.16
CA THR A 68 7.74 -12.56 -1.08
C THR A 68 6.25 -12.62 -1.42
N LEU A 69 5.50 -11.63 -0.99
CA LEU A 69 4.05 -11.54 -1.23
C LEU A 69 3.70 -10.67 -2.44
N LYS A 70 4.62 -9.84 -2.91
CA LYS A 70 4.45 -9.06 -4.13
C LYS A 70 4.60 -9.98 -5.34
N GLU A 71 3.54 -10.08 -6.13
CA GLU A 71 3.57 -10.76 -7.43
C GLU A 71 4.01 -9.78 -8.53
N PRO A 72 4.39 -10.27 -9.74
CA PRO A 72 4.78 -9.39 -10.85
C PRO A 72 3.73 -8.33 -11.16
N ASN A 73 2.43 -8.68 -11.15
CA ASN A 73 1.36 -7.71 -11.38
C ASN A 73 1.23 -6.68 -10.25
N THR A 74 1.53 -7.06 -9.01
CA THR A 74 1.60 -6.11 -7.88
C THR A 74 2.61 -5.00 -8.17
N VAL A 75 3.82 -5.38 -8.59
CA VAL A 75 4.88 -4.44 -8.94
C VAL A 75 4.50 -3.57 -10.14
N ASN A 76 3.90 -4.18 -11.16
CA ASN A 76 3.45 -3.46 -12.36
C ASN A 76 2.36 -2.42 -12.02
N ILE A 77 1.40 -2.78 -11.19
CA ILE A 77 0.35 -1.86 -10.70
C ILE A 77 0.98 -0.68 -9.95
N ILE A 78 1.89 -0.94 -9.01
CA ILE A 78 2.59 0.11 -8.25
C ILE A 78 3.32 1.06 -9.20
N ASN A 79 4.08 0.53 -10.15
CA ASN A 79 4.83 1.35 -11.12
C ASN A 79 3.90 2.22 -11.97
N LYS A 80 2.75 1.70 -12.39
CA LYS A 80 1.74 2.48 -13.15
C LYS A 80 1.12 3.59 -12.27
N ILE A 81 0.82 3.31 -11.01
CA ILE A 81 0.31 4.31 -10.06
C ILE A 81 1.33 5.46 -9.88
N LEU A 82 2.60 5.11 -9.67
CA LEU A 82 3.67 6.10 -9.53
C LEU A 82 3.88 6.94 -10.79
N GLY A 83 3.81 6.30 -11.96
CA GLY A 83 3.87 6.98 -13.27
C GLY A 83 2.70 7.95 -13.46
N PHE A 84 1.47 7.51 -13.23
CA PHE A 84 0.29 8.35 -13.33
C PHE A 84 0.32 9.55 -12.36
N ARG A 85 0.77 9.33 -11.12
CA ARG A 85 0.97 10.42 -10.15
C ARG A 85 2.00 11.44 -10.66
N LYS A 86 3.11 10.97 -11.21
CA LYS A 86 4.15 11.85 -11.76
C LYS A 86 3.66 12.69 -12.94
N GLU A 87 2.89 12.09 -13.83
CA GLU A 87 2.35 12.76 -15.02
C GLU A 87 1.25 13.77 -14.71
N THR A 88 0.40 13.44 -13.72
CA THR A 88 -0.80 14.23 -13.42
C THR A 88 -0.67 15.15 -12.23
N SER A 89 0.33 14.94 -11.38
CA SER A 89 0.47 15.60 -10.06
C SER A 89 -0.72 15.39 -9.12
N LEU A 90 -1.56 14.38 -9.38
CA LEU A 90 -2.68 14.06 -8.50
C LEU A 90 -2.19 13.37 -7.22
N PRO A 91 -2.77 13.69 -6.04
CA PRO A 91 -2.35 13.14 -4.76
C PRO A 91 -2.92 11.74 -4.53
N ILE A 92 -2.53 10.81 -5.36
CA ILE A 92 -2.88 9.39 -5.24
C ILE A 92 -1.74 8.62 -4.57
N CYS A 93 -2.07 7.57 -3.84
CA CYS A 93 -1.06 6.67 -3.27
C CYS A 93 -1.56 5.24 -3.22
N TYR A 94 -0.65 4.33 -2.90
CA TYR A 94 -0.99 2.94 -2.68
C TYR A 94 -0.64 2.49 -1.26
N THR A 95 -1.33 1.45 -0.82
CA THR A 95 -0.92 0.61 0.29
C THR A 95 -1.11 -0.86 -0.08
N LEU A 96 -0.53 -1.73 0.72
CA LEU A 96 -0.56 -3.18 0.49
C LEU A 96 -1.13 -3.86 1.71
N ASP A 97 -1.90 -4.93 1.50
CA ASP A 97 -2.24 -5.86 2.56
C ASP A 97 -1.10 -6.89 2.77
N ALA A 98 -1.30 -7.83 3.67
CA ALA A 98 -0.38 -8.97 3.81
C ALA A 98 -0.59 -10.00 2.68
N GLY A 99 -0.50 -9.56 1.44
CA GLY A 99 -0.69 -10.33 0.21
C GLY A 99 -0.31 -9.52 -1.03
N PRO A 100 -0.70 -10.00 -2.22
CA PRO A 100 -0.37 -9.36 -3.48
C PRO A 100 -1.28 -8.18 -3.85
N ASN A 101 -2.34 -7.92 -3.07
CA ASN A 101 -3.35 -6.93 -3.41
C ASN A 101 -2.85 -5.51 -3.18
N VAL A 102 -3.10 -4.64 -4.15
CA VAL A 102 -2.80 -3.21 -4.07
C VAL A 102 -4.09 -2.46 -3.75
N HIS A 103 -4.04 -1.59 -2.76
CA HIS A 103 -5.10 -0.65 -2.45
C HIS A 103 -4.68 0.72 -2.96
N LEU A 104 -5.45 1.27 -3.90
CA LEU A 104 -5.25 2.61 -4.43
C LEU A 104 -6.10 3.59 -3.65
N LEU A 105 -5.47 4.58 -3.04
CA LEU A 105 -6.11 5.61 -2.22
C LEU A 105 -6.02 6.96 -2.92
N TYR A 106 -7.12 7.69 -2.95
CA TYR A 106 -7.18 9.00 -3.59
C TYR A 106 -8.33 9.86 -3.06
N PRO A 107 -8.19 11.20 -3.07
CA PRO A 107 -9.28 12.10 -2.71
C PRO A 107 -10.43 12.06 -3.72
N ASP A 108 -11.63 12.33 -3.27
CA ASP A 108 -12.85 12.29 -4.09
C ASP A 108 -12.78 13.18 -5.32
N PHE A 109 -12.12 14.34 -5.24
CA PHE A 109 -11.99 15.24 -6.39
C PHE A 109 -11.21 14.65 -7.58
N CYS A 110 -10.42 13.58 -7.36
CA CYS A 110 -9.69 12.86 -8.43
C CYS A 110 -10.51 11.69 -9.00
N ASN A 111 -11.68 11.38 -8.45
CA ASN A 111 -12.40 10.13 -8.66
C ASN A 111 -12.55 9.75 -10.14
N ASP A 112 -13.04 10.67 -10.98
CA ASP A 112 -13.31 10.36 -12.39
C ASP A 112 -12.03 10.05 -13.17
N ARG A 113 -10.96 10.81 -12.94
CA ARG A 113 -9.66 10.58 -13.59
C ARG A 113 -9.04 9.28 -13.15
N VAL A 114 -9.11 8.97 -11.86
CA VAL A 114 -8.55 7.74 -11.29
C VAL A 114 -9.34 6.52 -11.77
N LYS A 115 -10.66 6.58 -11.83
CA LYS A 115 -11.48 5.48 -12.36
C LYS A 115 -11.21 5.20 -13.83
N THR A 116 -11.00 6.23 -14.64
CA THR A 116 -10.57 6.07 -16.04
C THR A 116 -9.20 5.39 -16.10
N PHE A 117 -8.23 5.86 -15.32
CA PHE A 117 -6.91 5.25 -15.22
C PHE A 117 -6.97 3.76 -14.80
N ILE A 118 -7.79 3.41 -13.80
CA ILE A 118 -7.96 2.01 -13.38
C ILE A 118 -8.48 1.16 -14.53
N LYS A 119 -9.50 1.62 -15.23
CA LYS A 119 -10.12 0.87 -16.34
C LYS A 119 -9.18 0.68 -17.53
N GLU A 120 -8.42 1.70 -17.86
CA GLU A 120 -7.56 1.70 -19.05
C GLU A 120 -6.19 1.06 -18.80
N GLU A 121 -5.63 1.21 -17.59
CA GLU A 121 -4.24 0.88 -17.32
C GLU A 121 -4.04 -0.24 -16.29
N LEU A 122 -4.98 -0.45 -15.36
CA LEU A 122 -4.80 -1.37 -14.24
C LEU A 122 -5.69 -2.62 -14.33
N ALA A 123 -6.87 -2.52 -14.92
CA ALA A 123 -7.85 -3.61 -14.90
C ALA A 123 -7.29 -4.93 -15.46
N ASP A 124 -6.53 -4.87 -16.53
CA ASP A 124 -5.91 -6.05 -17.16
C ASP A 124 -4.88 -6.76 -16.27
N LEU A 125 -4.36 -6.07 -15.25
CA LEU A 125 -3.44 -6.63 -14.26
C LEU A 125 -4.16 -7.24 -13.05
N CYS A 126 -5.47 -7.03 -12.94
CA CYS A 126 -6.30 -7.55 -11.88
C CYS A 126 -6.81 -8.96 -12.21
N PHE A 127 -7.03 -9.75 -11.17
CA PHE A 127 -7.61 -11.09 -11.34
C PHE A 127 -9.01 -11.00 -11.98
N ASN A 128 -9.19 -11.67 -13.13
CA ASN A 128 -10.42 -11.62 -13.94
C ASN A 128 -10.87 -10.18 -14.30
N ASN A 129 -9.93 -9.26 -14.46
CA ASN A 129 -10.19 -7.83 -14.73
C ASN A 129 -11.12 -7.18 -13.70
N LYS A 130 -11.14 -7.71 -12.46
CA LYS A 130 -12.02 -7.22 -11.39
C LYS A 130 -11.24 -6.43 -10.35
N TRP A 131 -11.85 -5.35 -9.90
CA TRP A 131 -11.39 -4.52 -8.80
C TRP A 131 -12.59 -4.08 -7.96
N ILE A 132 -12.34 -3.70 -6.73
CA ILE A 132 -13.37 -3.26 -5.78
C ILE A 132 -13.33 -1.74 -5.73
N ASP A 133 -14.49 -1.12 -5.93
CA ASP A 133 -14.69 0.32 -5.76
C ASP A 133 -15.34 0.57 -4.40
N ASP A 134 -14.67 1.33 -3.57
CA ASP A 134 -15.11 1.62 -2.21
C ASP A 134 -14.90 3.11 -1.89
N LYS A 135 -15.66 3.63 -0.94
CA LYS A 135 -15.59 5.01 -0.50
C LYS A 135 -15.76 5.08 1.02
N THR A 136 -14.95 5.93 1.67
CA THR A 136 -15.17 6.24 3.08
C THR A 136 -16.50 6.99 3.23
N PHE A 137 -17.24 6.70 4.29
CA PHE A 137 -18.49 7.39 4.56
C PHE A 137 -18.23 8.85 4.95
N ASP A 138 -18.98 9.76 4.35
CA ASP A 138 -19.09 11.12 4.85
C ASP A 138 -19.97 11.06 6.12
N ASN A 139 -19.41 11.41 7.25
CA ASN A 139 -20.14 11.61 8.49
C ASN A 139 -20.78 13.02 8.52
#